data_0562acc928bb23e6af4939a80daccd59
#
_entry.id   0562acc928bb23e6af4939a80daccd59
#
_cell.length_a   1.000
_cell.length_b   1.000
_cell.length_c   1.000
_cell.angle_alpha   90.00
_cell.angle_beta   90.00
_cell.angle_gamma   90.00
#
_symmetry.space_group_name_H-M   'P 1'
#
loop_
_entity.id
_entity.type
_entity.pdbx_description
1 polymer ?
#
loop_
_entity_poly.entity_id
_entity_poly.type
_entity_poly.pdbx_seq_one_letter_code
_entity_poly.pdbx_strand_id
1 'polypeptide(L)'
;MKCTIENKKIIVYVEKYTKNYLDDIDYLEDYFRKIFIKLKEKYDIKIQGFCNVDVYTDNSDMVLEIEEEKELVDYYEDIIDMKISIHESTFLYEVLNIFNINKYINGDIFLYKNKFYIKKKDMNFNILEHLKLVYKDTNKII
;
A
#
# COMPACT_ATOMS: atom_id res chain seq x y z
N MET A 1 5.00 9.29 -3.15
CA MET A 1 4.73 8.54 -1.90
C MET A 1 3.64 9.24 -1.11
N LYS A 2 2.63 8.50 -0.72
CA LYS A 2 1.54 8.99 0.14
C LYS A 2 1.51 8.18 1.41
N CYS A 3 1.20 8.83 2.53
CA CYS A 3 1.18 8.18 3.84
C CYS A 3 -0.09 8.52 4.61
N THR A 4 -0.70 7.52 5.22
CA THR A 4 -1.83 7.70 6.14
C THR A 4 -1.62 6.83 7.37
N ILE A 5 -2.33 7.14 8.45
CA ILE A 5 -2.33 6.31 9.65
C ILE A 5 -3.76 5.84 9.90
N GLU A 6 -3.97 4.52 9.92
CA GLU A 6 -5.26 3.90 10.15
C GLU A 6 -5.12 2.76 11.15
N ASN A 7 -5.94 2.74 12.20
CA ASN A 7 -5.94 1.68 13.22
C ASN A 7 -4.55 1.35 13.77
N LYS A 8 -3.77 2.35 14.09
CA LYS A 8 -2.39 2.25 14.60
C LYS A 8 -1.39 1.67 13.60
N LYS A 9 -1.76 1.54 12.34
CA LYS A 9 -0.87 1.13 11.26
C LYS A 9 -0.51 2.33 10.41
N ILE A 10 0.74 2.38 9.98
CA ILE A 10 1.21 3.38 9.03
C ILE A 10 1.07 2.76 7.65
N ILE A 11 0.30 3.40 6.79
CA ILE A 11 0.05 2.93 5.44
C ILE A 11 0.77 3.84 4.45
N VAL A 12 1.67 3.26 3.68
CA VAL A 12 2.47 4.00 2.70
C VAL A 12 2.18 3.48 1.31
N TYR A 13 1.75 4.35 0.43
CA TYR A 13 1.53 4.04 -0.98
C TYR A 13 2.73 4.50 -1.79
N VAL A 14 3.35 3.58 -2.53
CA VAL A 14 4.53 3.84 -3.37
C VAL A 14 4.19 3.48 -4.81
N GLU A 15 4.27 4.48 -5.69
CA GLU A 15 4.08 4.27 -7.12
C GLU A 15 5.42 3.96 -7.80
N LYS A 16 5.36 3.15 -8.85
CA LYS A 16 6.49 2.89 -9.76
C LYS A 16 7.74 2.31 -9.07
N TYR A 17 7.56 1.34 -8.15
CA TYR A 17 8.71 0.61 -7.68
C TYR A 17 9.19 -0.39 -8.74
N THR A 18 10.43 -0.86 -8.62
CA THR A 18 10.99 -1.87 -9.54
C THR A 18 10.81 -3.27 -8.97
N LYS A 19 10.19 -4.19 -9.72
CA LYS A 19 9.91 -5.57 -9.26
C LYS A 19 11.14 -6.36 -8.82
N ASN A 20 12.31 -5.99 -9.28
CA ASN A 20 13.56 -6.68 -8.93
C ASN A 20 13.89 -6.66 -7.44
N TYR A 21 13.28 -5.76 -6.68
CA TYR A 21 13.51 -5.64 -5.25
C TYR A 21 12.83 -6.72 -4.41
N LEU A 22 11.77 -7.34 -4.94
CA LEU A 22 10.97 -8.30 -4.18
C LEU A 22 11.66 -9.64 -3.97
N ASP A 23 12.64 -9.97 -4.79
CA ASP A 23 13.36 -11.24 -4.72
C ASP A 23 14.55 -11.22 -3.76
N ASP A 24 14.95 -10.04 -3.30
CA ASP A 24 16.09 -9.84 -2.40
C ASP A 24 15.62 -9.14 -1.13
N ILE A 25 15.51 -9.90 -0.04
CA ILE A 25 15.03 -9.40 1.25
C ILE A 25 15.98 -8.35 1.83
N ASP A 26 17.28 -8.52 1.70
CA ASP A 26 18.24 -7.55 2.23
C ASP A 26 18.12 -6.21 1.51
N TYR A 27 17.95 -6.26 0.21
CA TYR A 27 17.71 -5.05 -0.58
C TYR A 27 16.39 -4.37 -0.21
N LEU A 28 15.35 -5.17 0.02
CA LEU A 28 14.03 -4.69 0.40
C LEU A 28 14.07 -4.02 1.78
N GLU A 29 14.80 -4.60 2.73
CA GLU A 29 15.00 -3.97 4.05
C GLU A 29 15.67 -2.61 3.92
N ASP A 30 16.74 -2.50 3.13
CA ASP A 30 17.43 -1.24 2.91
C ASP A 30 16.52 -0.20 2.25
N TYR A 31 15.72 -0.63 1.31
CA TYR A 31 14.73 0.22 0.65
C TYR A 31 13.69 0.75 1.64
N PHE A 32 13.19 -0.10 2.52
CA PHE A 32 12.20 0.30 3.53
C PHE A 32 12.82 1.22 4.58
N ARG A 33 14.08 1.01 4.95
CA ARG A 33 14.80 1.93 5.85
C ARG A 33 14.88 3.34 5.25
N LYS A 34 15.09 3.44 3.96
CA LYS A 34 15.06 4.73 3.26
C LYS A 34 13.67 5.38 3.27
N ILE A 35 12.63 4.58 3.12
CA ILE A 35 11.25 5.05 3.26
C ILE A 35 11.00 5.56 4.68
N PHE A 36 11.46 4.86 5.71
CA PHE A 36 11.31 5.26 7.10
C PHE A 36 11.98 6.61 7.38
N ILE A 37 13.15 6.85 6.78
CA ILE A 37 13.82 8.14 6.86
C ILE A 37 12.97 9.24 6.24
N LYS A 38 12.39 9.00 5.08
CA LYS A 38 11.50 9.96 4.41
C LYS A 38 10.23 10.22 5.21
N LEU A 39 9.67 9.21 5.87
CA LEU A 39 8.50 9.37 6.73
C LEU A 39 8.80 10.31 7.90
N LYS A 40 9.96 10.17 8.51
CA LYS A 40 10.38 11.06 9.57
C LYS A 40 10.57 12.50 9.08
N GLU A 41 11.23 12.66 7.94
CA GLU A 41 11.53 13.98 7.40
C GLU A 41 10.28 14.73 6.91
N LYS A 42 9.38 14.04 6.22
CA LYS A 42 8.21 14.67 5.59
C LYS A 42 6.98 14.72 6.50
N TYR A 43 6.78 13.70 7.31
CA TYR A 43 5.53 13.52 8.07
C TYR A 43 5.75 13.49 9.57
N ASP A 44 6.99 13.62 10.02
CA ASP A 44 7.38 13.50 11.43
C ASP A 44 6.91 12.18 12.08
N ILE A 45 6.92 11.12 11.28
CA ILE A 45 6.56 9.76 11.72
C ILE A 45 7.85 9.00 11.99
N LYS A 46 8.08 8.67 13.26
CA LYS A 46 9.26 7.91 13.68
C LYS A 46 8.89 6.46 13.93
N ILE A 47 9.55 5.55 13.21
CA ILE A 47 9.41 4.11 13.41
C ILE A 47 10.58 3.64 14.24
N GLN A 48 10.30 2.94 15.35
CA GLN A 48 11.30 2.48 16.30
C GLN A 48 11.13 1.01 16.62
N GLY A 49 12.26 0.36 16.96
CA GLY A 49 12.25 -1.01 17.43
C GLY A 49 11.85 -2.02 16.36
N PHE A 50 11.14 -3.06 16.78
CA PHE A 50 10.67 -4.10 15.88
C PHE A 50 9.35 -3.70 15.24
N CYS A 51 9.24 -3.90 13.93
CA CYS A 51 7.99 -3.66 13.22
C CYS A 51 7.66 -4.80 12.26
N ASN A 52 6.37 -4.99 11.99
CA ASN A 52 5.88 -5.86 10.93
C ASN A 52 5.56 -4.99 9.71
N VAL A 53 6.07 -5.38 8.55
CA VAL A 53 5.82 -4.71 7.29
C VAL A 53 5.12 -5.68 6.35
N ASP A 54 3.84 -5.44 6.11
CA ASP A 54 3.07 -6.17 5.10
C ASP A 54 3.12 -5.40 3.78
N VAL A 55 3.60 -6.06 2.75
CA VAL A 55 3.79 -5.47 1.42
C VAL A 55 2.74 -6.03 0.48
N TYR A 56 1.90 -5.16 -0.07
CA TYR A 56 0.94 -5.53 -1.10
C TYR A 56 1.40 -4.95 -2.43
N THR A 57 1.45 -5.79 -3.46
CA THR A 57 2.00 -5.39 -4.76
C THR A 57 1.04 -5.70 -5.90
N ASP A 58 0.94 -4.77 -6.84
CA ASP A 58 0.24 -4.96 -8.12
C ASP A 58 1.04 -4.26 -9.21
N ASN A 59 1.67 -5.03 -10.09
CA ASN A 59 2.56 -4.52 -11.14
C ASN A 59 3.66 -3.62 -10.55
N SER A 60 3.60 -2.31 -10.82
CA SER A 60 4.58 -1.34 -10.36
C SER A 60 4.14 -0.55 -9.14
N ASP A 61 3.01 -0.90 -8.56
CA ASP A 61 2.48 -0.23 -7.37
C ASP A 61 2.64 -1.08 -6.13
N MET A 62 2.87 -0.42 -5.01
CA MET A 62 3.11 -1.09 -3.74
C MET A 62 2.45 -0.33 -2.60
N VAL A 63 1.80 -1.05 -1.70
CA VAL A 63 1.29 -0.51 -0.44
C VAL A 63 2.00 -1.22 0.69
N LEU A 64 2.54 -0.44 1.62
CA LEU A 64 3.15 -0.94 2.84
C LEU A 64 2.22 -0.68 4.01
N GLU A 65 1.95 -1.71 4.80
CA GLU A 65 1.32 -1.56 6.11
C GLU A 65 2.37 -1.83 7.17
N ILE A 66 2.68 -0.83 7.97
CA ILE A 66 3.73 -0.88 8.97
C ILE A 66 3.09 -0.85 10.35
N GLU A 67 3.34 -1.87 11.16
CA GLU A 67 2.84 -1.96 12.52
C GLU A 67 4.02 -2.17 13.48
N GLU A 68 4.17 -1.24 14.43
CA GLU A 68 5.21 -1.33 15.45
C GLU A 68 4.80 -2.31 16.56
N GLU A 69 5.75 -3.14 16.98
CA GLU A 69 5.61 -4.02 18.14
C GLU A 69 6.03 -3.24 19.38
N LYS A 70 5.10 -2.59 20.03
CA LYS A 70 5.37 -1.68 21.15
C LYS A 70 6.04 -2.34 22.36
N GLU A 71 5.81 -3.62 22.56
CA GLU A 71 6.42 -4.35 23.67
C GLU A 71 7.94 -4.47 23.57
N LEU A 72 8.48 -4.33 22.36
CA LEU A 72 9.91 -4.46 22.07
C LEU A 72 10.61 -3.11 21.86
N VAL A 73 9.88 -2.00 21.83
CA VAL A 73 10.45 -0.67 21.55
C VAL A 73 11.50 -0.28 22.59
N ASP A 74 11.29 -0.59 23.86
CA ASP A 74 12.22 -0.24 24.94
C ASP A 74 13.58 -0.89 24.81
N TYR A 75 13.66 -2.03 24.12
CA TYR A 75 14.90 -2.76 23.90
C TYR A 75 15.67 -2.33 22.68
N TYR A 76 15.03 -1.60 21.74
CA TYR A 76 15.59 -1.34 20.43
C TYR A 76 15.46 0.13 19.99
N GLU A 77 15.64 1.07 20.93
CA GLU A 77 15.44 2.51 20.67
C GLU A 77 16.17 3.03 19.42
N ASP A 78 17.36 2.53 19.15
CA ASP A 78 18.19 2.99 18.04
C ASP A 78 18.27 2.00 16.87
N ILE A 79 17.62 0.84 16.99
CA ILE A 79 17.67 -0.20 15.97
C ILE A 79 16.27 -0.44 15.44
N ILE A 80 16.11 -0.32 14.13
CA ILE A 80 14.86 -0.70 13.46
C ILE A 80 15.08 -2.09 12.89
N ASP A 81 14.35 -3.06 13.42
CA ASP A 81 14.30 -4.42 12.87
C ASP A 81 12.89 -4.70 12.34
N MET A 82 12.78 -5.52 11.31
CA MET A 82 11.50 -5.71 10.64
C MET A 82 11.29 -7.14 10.18
N LYS A 83 10.02 -7.56 10.24
CA LYS A 83 9.55 -8.77 9.59
C LYS A 83 8.75 -8.35 8.36
N ILE A 84 9.18 -8.79 7.19
CA ILE A 84 8.58 -8.44 5.92
C ILE A 84 7.75 -9.61 5.42
N SER A 85 6.49 -9.36 5.08
CA SER A 85 5.58 -10.32 4.45
C SER A 85 5.07 -9.72 3.14
N ILE A 86 5.26 -10.45 2.03
CA ILE A 86 4.91 -9.97 0.70
C ILE A 86 3.65 -10.65 0.21
N HIS A 87 2.68 -9.86 -0.24
CA HIS A 87 1.41 -10.32 -0.78
C HIS A 87 1.21 -9.78 -2.18
N GLU A 88 1.04 -10.67 -3.15
CA GLU A 88 0.59 -10.25 -4.49
C GLU A 88 -0.91 -10.03 -4.46
N SER A 89 -1.36 -8.95 -5.06
CA SER A 89 -2.75 -8.53 -5.01
C SER A 89 -3.12 -7.84 -6.33
N THR A 90 -4.40 -7.79 -6.63
CA THR A 90 -4.91 -6.94 -7.70
C THR A 90 -5.49 -5.69 -7.06
N PHE A 91 -4.95 -4.52 -7.39
CA PHE A 91 -5.44 -3.26 -6.84
C PHE A 91 -6.71 -2.84 -7.57
N LEU A 92 -7.72 -2.50 -6.77
CA LEU A 92 -9.02 -2.05 -7.26
C LEU A 92 -9.30 -0.65 -6.72
N TYR A 93 -10.10 0.10 -7.50
CA TYR A 93 -10.73 1.30 -6.99
C TYR A 93 -12.21 1.04 -6.73
N GLU A 94 -12.66 1.35 -5.52
CA GLU A 94 -14.08 1.43 -5.21
C GLU A 94 -14.62 2.75 -5.78
N VAL A 95 -15.66 2.66 -6.59
CA VAL A 95 -16.24 3.80 -7.28
C VAL A 95 -17.45 4.30 -6.51
N LEU A 96 -17.39 5.53 -6.05
CA LEU A 96 -18.48 6.15 -5.29
C LEU A 96 -19.59 6.69 -6.19
N ASN A 97 -19.26 6.99 -7.44
CA ASN A 97 -20.23 7.49 -8.42
C ASN A 97 -19.90 6.91 -9.80
N ILE A 98 -20.84 6.13 -10.36
CA ILE A 98 -20.64 5.45 -11.65
C ILE A 98 -21.01 6.31 -12.86
N PHE A 99 -21.58 7.50 -12.66
CA PHE A 99 -21.93 8.37 -13.77
C PHE A 99 -20.69 8.80 -14.55
N ASN A 100 -20.71 8.59 -15.85
CA ASN A 100 -19.62 8.94 -16.78
C ASN A 100 -18.35 8.09 -16.60
N ILE A 101 -18.36 7.06 -15.79
CA ILE A 101 -17.18 6.24 -15.55
C ILE A 101 -16.70 5.53 -16.80
N ASN A 102 -17.62 5.17 -17.71
CA ASN A 102 -17.31 4.48 -18.97
C ASN A 102 -16.33 5.25 -19.86
N LYS A 103 -16.22 6.56 -19.68
CA LYS A 103 -15.26 7.40 -20.43
C LYS A 103 -13.82 7.21 -19.98
N TYR A 104 -13.63 6.69 -18.76
CA TYR A 104 -12.33 6.63 -18.09
C TYR A 104 -11.84 5.21 -17.86
N ILE A 105 -12.64 4.21 -18.25
CA ILE A 105 -12.34 2.81 -18.02
C ILE A 105 -12.08 2.12 -19.34
N ASN A 106 -11.05 1.30 -19.35
CA ASN A 106 -10.73 0.41 -20.45
C ASN A 106 -10.73 -1.04 -19.95
N GLY A 107 -11.84 -1.48 -19.35
CA GLY A 107 -11.97 -2.78 -18.75
C GLY A 107 -13.32 -3.01 -18.09
N ASP A 108 -13.38 -4.05 -17.26
CA ASP A 108 -14.61 -4.49 -16.62
C ASP A 108 -14.91 -3.75 -15.31
N ILE A 109 -16.20 -3.63 -15.03
CA ILE A 109 -16.69 -3.13 -13.75
C ILE A 109 -17.19 -4.33 -12.95
N PHE A 110 -16.71 -4.46 -11.72
CA PHE A 110 -17.11 -5.54 -10.83
C PHE A 110 -18.10 -5.03 -9.78
N LEU A 111 -19.17 -5.79 -9.56
CA LEU A 111 -20.17 -5.50 -8.52
C LEU A 111 -20.00 -6.50 -7.38
N TYR A 112 -19.77 -6.00 -6.17
CA TYR A 112 -19.64 -6.83 -4.98
C TYR A 112 -20.22 -6.10 -3.76
N LYS A 113 -21.13 -6.74 -3.06
CA LYS A 113 -21.83 -6.19 -1.88
C LYS A 113 -22.36 -4.76 -2.10
N ASN A 114 -23.04 -4.55 -3.23
CA ASN A 114 -23.64 -3.27 -3.62
C ASN A 114 -22.63 -2.14 -3.87
N LYS A 115 -21.38 -2.49 -4.14
CA LYS A 115 -20.33 -1.52 -4.48
C LYS A 115 -19.71 -1.88 -5.82
N PHE A 116 -19.29 -0.86 -6.56
CA PHE A 116 -18.66 -1.03 -7.84
C PHE A 116 -17.14 -0.89 -7.72
N TYR A 117 -16.41 -1.78 -8.40
CA TYR A 117 -14.96 -1.83 -8.37
C TYR A 117 -14.40 -1.90 -9.77
N ILE A 118 -13.25 -1.27 -9.96
CA ILE A 118 -12.51 -1.27 -11.22
C ILE A 118 -11.06 -1.58 -10.93
N LYS A 119 -10.42 -2.40 -11.78
CA LYS A 119 -8.98 -2.65 -11.65
C LYS A 119 -8.22 -1.34 -11.87
N LYS A 120 -7.26 -1.06 -10.99
CA LYS A 120 -6.44 0.15 -11.08
C LYS A 120 -5.76 0.27 -12.45
N LYS A 121 -5.26 -0.85 -13.00
CA LYS A 121 -4.61 -0.89 -14.30
C LYS A 121 -5.52 -0.54 -15.50
N ASP A 122 -6.83 -0.67 -15.33
CA ASP A 122 -7.83 -0.39 -16.38
C ASP A 122 -8.31 1.06 -16.35
N MET A 123 -7.81 1.86 -15.43
CA MET A 123 -8.13 3.28 -15.33
C MET A 123 -7.24 4.10 -16.25
N ASN A 124 -7.86 4.79 -17.20
CA ASN A 124 -7.16 5.68 -18.15
C ASN A 124 -6.93 7.09 -17.60
N PHE A 125 -7.43 7.40 -16.41
CA PHE A 125 -7.44 8.76 -15.89
C PHE A 125 -7.23 8.83 -14.39
N ASN A 126 -6.55 9.88 -13.94
CA ASN A 126 -6.39 10.20 -12.52
C ASN A 126 -7.63 10.91 -11.97
N ILE A 127 -8.76 10.22 -11.88
CA ILE A 127 -9.90 10.73 -11.13
C ILE A 127 -9.78 10.24 -9.71
N LEU A 128 -8.85 10.81 -8.96
CA LEU A 128 -8.54 10.35 -7.62
C LEU A 128 -9.49 10.88 -6.54
N GLU A 129 -10.31 11.89 -6.85
CA GLU A 129 -11.09 12.60 -5.84
C GLU A 129 -12.27 11.80 -5.26
N HIS A 130 -12.73 10.76 -5.98
CA HIS A 130 -13.91 9.98 -5.56
C HIS A 130 -13.68 8.47 -5.60
N LEU A 131 -12.42 8.05 -5.54
CA LEU A 131 -12.05 6.65 -5.63
C LEU A 131 -11.33 6.23 -4.36
N LYS A 132 -11.69 5.07 -3.86
CA LYS A 132 -11.02 4.46 -2.72
C LYS A 132 -10.20 3.27 -3.21
N LEU A 133 -8.90 3.27 -2.90
CA LEU A 133 -8.03 2.16 -3.24
C LEU A 133 -8.31 0.97 -2.33
N VAL A 134 -8.53 -0.19 -2.93
CA VAL A 134 -8.72 -1.47 -2.24
C VAL A 134 -7.63 -2.41 -2.71
N TYR A 135 -6.81 -2.90 -1.79
CA TYR A 135 -5.68 -3.76 -2.10
C TYR A 135 -5.67 -5.08 -1.32
N LYS A 136 -6.52 -5.23 -0.31
CA LYS A 136 -6.65 -6.48 0.46
C LYS A 136 -7.87 -7.27 0.02
N ASP A 137 -7.74 -8.61 0.00
CA ASP A 137 -8.84 -9.53 -0.25
C ASP A 137 -9.59 -9.27 -1.57
N THR A 138 -8.90 -8.72 -2.56
CA THR A 138 -9.50 -8.34 -3.83
C THR A 138 -9.93 -9.52 -4.68
N ASN A 139 -9.36 -10.69 -4.46
CA ASN A 139 -9.77 -11.93 -5.14
C ASN A 139 -11.21 -12.35 -4.85
N LYS A 140 -11.81 -11.85 -3.79
CA LYS A 140 -13.25 -12.07 -3.51
C LYS A 140 -14.15 -11.24 -4.41
N ILE A 141 -13.64 -10.19 -4.99
CA ILE A 141 -14.37 -9.22 -5.81
C ILE A 141 -14.27 -9.58 -7.29
N ILE A 142 -13.10 -9.95 -7.73
CA ILE A 142 -12.79 -10.23 -9.15
C ILE A 142 -12.91 -11.69 -9.50
#